data_67d70da679494397b7f41d854d786f46
#
_entry.id   67d70da679494397b7f41d854d786f46
#
_cell.length_a   1.000
_cell.length_b   1.000
_cell.length_c   1.000
_cell.angle_alpha   90.00
_cell.angle_beta   90.00
_cell.angle_gamma   90.00
#
_symmetry.space_group_name_H-M   'P 1'
#
loop_
_entity.id
_entity.type
_entity.pdbx_description
1 polymer ?
#
loop_
_entity_poly.entity_id
_entity_poly.type
_entity_poly.pdbx_seq_one_letter_code
_entity_poly.pdbx_strand_id
1 'polypeptide(L)'
;MQGFFVTGTDTDVGKTVVSAWLLSHLDACYWKPVQAGTEPETDSITVRRLAEVAEDRILPEAYILPDPLSPHEAAKRAGIAIDMNRLKAPACDRPLIVEGAGGLMVPLNDNAFVIDLAA
;
A
#
# COMPACT_ATOMS: atom_id res chain seq x y z
N MET A 1 -9.44 -12.94 -10.46
CA MET A 1 -8.29 -12.03 -10.70
C MET A 1 -7.11 -12.50 -9.88
N GLN A 2 -5.96 -12.64 -10.48
CA GLN A 2 -4.74 -12.97 -9.75
C GLN A 2 -4.12 -11.71 -9.16
N GLY A 3 -3.47 -11.88 -8.02
CA GLY A 3 -2.79 -10.79 -7.37
C GLY A 3 -1.72 -11.26 -6.41
N PHE A 4 -0.90 -10.32 -5.98
CA PHE A 4 0.18 -10.55 -5.02
C PHE A 4 0.05 -9.55 -3.90
N PHE A 5 0.18 -10.01 -2.66
CA PHE A 5 0.21 -9.14 -1.50
C PHE A 5 1.63 -9.08 -0.97
N VAL A 6 2.25 -7.91 -1.07
CA VAL A 6 3.61 -7.68 -0.60
C VAL A 6 3.56 -7.21 0.85
N THR A 7 4.13 -7.99 1.73
CA THR A 7 4.20 -7.68 3.16
C THR A 7 5.61 -7.97 3.68
N GLY A 8 5.94 -7.42 4.83
CA GLY A 8 7.22 -7.64 5.46
C GLY A 8 7.17 -7.22 6.91
N THR A 9 8.19 -7.56 7.67
CA THR A 9 8.18 -7.35 9.12
C THR A 9 8.64 -5.97 9.53
N ASP A 10 9.56 -5.33 8.83
CA ASP A 10 10.29 -4.21 9.43
C ASP A 10 10.37 -2.94 8.61
N THR A 11 10.62 -2.97 7.32
CA THR A 11 10.90 -1.72 6.60
C THR A 11 10.05 -1.58 5.37
N ASP A 12 9.54 -0.39 5.18
CA ASP A 12 8.80 -0.02 3.98
C ASP A 12 9.70 -0.09 2.74
N VAL A 13 11.00 0.18 2.90
CA VAL A 13 11.96 0.20 1.79
C VAL A 13 12.03 -1.16 1.09
N GLY A 14 12.13 -2.26 1.86
CA GLY A 14 12.20 -3.60 1.29
C GLY A 14 10.93 -3.97 0.50
N LYS A 15 9.76 -3.67 1.07
CA LYS A 15 8.47 -3.93 0.41
C LYS A 15 8.34 -3.12 -0.87
N THR A 16 8.71 -1.85 -0.83
CA THR A 16 8.62 -0.95 -1.97
C THR A 16 9.52 -1.39 -3.11
N VAL A 17 10.75 -1.81 -2.80
CA VAL A 17 11.68 -2.33 -3.81
C VAL A 17 11.16 -3.62 -4.43
N VAL A 18 10.63 -4.55 -3.62
CA VAL A 18 10.05 -5.80 -4.13
C VAL A 18 8.84 -5.51 -5.01
N SER A 19 7.97 -4.60 -4.59
CA SER A 19 6.80 -4.20 -5.37
C SER A 19 7.21 -3.62 -6.73
N ALA A 20 8.21 -2.75 -6.74
CA ALA A 20 8.73 -2.16 -7.97
C ALA A 20 9.33 -3.23 -8.89
N TRP A 21 10.08 -4.18 -8.33
CA TRP A 21 10.67 -5.27 -9.10
C TRP A 21 9.59 -6.14 -9.74
N LEU A 22 8.56 -6.51 -8.96
CA LEU A 22 7.43 -7.28 -9.51
C LEU A 22 6.72 -6.51 -10.63
N LEU A 23 6.47 -5.23 -10.41
CA LEU A 23 5.77 -4.39 -11.39
C LEU A 23 6.57 -4.23 -12.67
N SER A 24 7.91 -4.18 -12.59
CA SER A 24 8.76 -4.06 -13.77
C SER A 24 8.82 -5.36 -14.60
N HIS A 25 8.49 -6.50 -14.00
CA HIS A 25 8.55 -7.81 -14.65
C HIS A 25 7.17 -8.38 -15.02
N LEU A 26 6.09 -7.84 -14.43
CA LEU A 26 4.73 -8.32 -14.64
C LEU A 26 3.89 -7.24 -15.29
N ASP A 27 2.96 -7.64 -16.16
CA ASP A 27 1.96 -6.73 -16.69
C ASP A 27 0.83 -6.56 -15.65
N ALA A 28 1.09 -5.77 -14.63
CA ALA A 28 0.26 -5.64 -13.44
C ALA A 28 0.04 -4.18 -13.07
N CYS A 29 -0.94 -3.94 -12.20
CA CYS A 29 -1.12 -2.65 -11.54
C CYS A 29 -0.59 -2.75 -10.10
N TYR A 30 -0.22 -1.61 -9.55
CA TYR A 30 0.26 -1.49 -8.17
C TYR A 30 -0.75 -0.67 -7.35
N TRP A 31 -1.02 -1.14 -6.14
CA TRP A 31 -1.89 -0.43 -5.22
C TRP A 31 -1.35 -0.51 -3.80
N LYS A 32 -1.16 0.64 -3.18
CA LYS A 32 -0.89 0.76 -1.75
C LYS A 32 -2.12 1.36 -1.09
N PRO A 33 -2.96 0.53 -0.46
CA PRO A 33 -4.25 1.02 0.07
C PRO A 33 -4.09 2.09 1.13
N VAL A 34 -3.09 1.95 2.02
CA VAL A 34 -2.82 2.92 3.08
C VAL A 34 -1.37 3.33 3.04
N GLN A 35 -1.13 4.62 2.83
CA GLN A 35 0.20 5.22 2.89
C GLN A 35 0.32 6.00 4.20
N ALA A 36 1.26 5.62 5.06
CA ALA A 36 1.61 6.37 6.27
C ALA A 36 3.02 6.92 6.10
N GLY A 37 3.15 8.24 6.23
CA GLY A 37 4.39 8.95 5.92
C GLY A 37 4.45 9.36 4.45
N THR A 38 4.69 10.65 4.22
CA THR A 38 4.68 11.22 2.87
C THR A 38 6.01 11.85 2.49
N GLU A 39 6.97 11.87 3.40
CA GLU A 39 8.29 12.45 3.18
C GLU A 39 9.36 11.35 3.08
N PRO A 40 10.32 11.43 2.15
CA PRO A 40 10.46 12.47 1.12
C PRO A 40 9.45 12.31 -0.02
N GLU A 41 8.88 11.13 -0.19
CA GLU A 41 7.85 10.84 -1.19
C GLU A 41 7.03 9.63 -0.75
N THR A 42 5.87 9.42 -1.38
CA THR A 42 5.05 8.24 -1.09
C THR A 42 5.63 7.01 -1.77
N ASP A 43 5.24 5.81 -1.29
CA ASP A 43 5.69 4.55 -1.87
C ASP A 43 5.22 4.39 -3.32
N SER A 44 4.01 4.87 -3.64
CA SER A 44 3.50 4.83 -5.00
C SER A 44 4.38 5.62 -5.97
N ILE A 45 4.87 6.78 -5.56
CA ILE A 45 5.78 7.59 -6.36
C ILE A 45 7.11 6.85 -6.56
N THR A 46 7.64 6.29 -5.49
CA THR A 46 8.90 5.53 -5.52
C THR A 46 8.78 4.32 -6.45
N VAL A 47 7.70 3.56 -6.34
CA VAL A 47 7.47 2.37 -7.19
C VAL A 47 7.38 2.76 -8.65
N ARG A 48 6.63 3.81 -8.97
CA ARG A 48 6.51 4.29 -10.35
C ARG A 48 7.86 4.65 -10.94
N ARG A 49 8.67 5.34 -10.18
CA ARG A 49 10.02 5.75 -10.61
C ARG A 49 10.94 4.56 -10.81
N LEU A 50 10.99 3.65 -9.85
CA LEU A 50 11.88 2.49 -9.90
C LEU A 50 11.48 1.48 -10.98
N ALA A 51 10.18 1.29 -11.18
CA ALA A 51 9.67 0.34 -12.18
C ALA A 51 9.60 0.93 -13.58
N GLU A 52 9.68 2.26 -13.71
CA GLU A 52 9.60 2.98 -14.99
C GLU A 52 8.33 2.64 -15.76
N VAL A 53 7.19 2.65 -15.06
CA VAL A 53 5.89 2.34 -15.64
C VAL A 53 5.03 3.60 -15.83
N ALA A 54 4.00 3.47 -16.66
CA ALA A 54 3.04 4.55 -16.88
C ALA A 54 2.18 4.78 -15.64
N GLU A 55 1.69 6.00 -15.49
CA GLU A 55 0.92 6.43 -14.32
C GLU A 55 -0.37 5.60 -14.14
N ASP A 56 -0.98 5.15 -15.24
CA ASP A 56 -2.22 4.38 -15.19
C ASP A 56 -2.04 2.98 -14.56
N ARG A 57 -0.83 2.53 -14.37
CA ARG A 57 -0.52 1.28 -13.67
C ARG A 57 -0.34 1.46 -12.17
N ILE A 58 -0.33 2.71 -11.67
CA ILE A 58 -0.26 3.04 -10.25
C ILE A 58 -1.64 3.51 -9.82
N LEU A 59 -2.31 2.71 -9.00
CA LEU A 59 -3.66 3.01 -8.54
C LEU A 59 -3.63 3.99 -7.37
N PRO A 60 -4.66 4.83 -7.22
CA PRO A 60 -4.69 5.80 -6.10
C PRO A 60 -4.88 5.10 -4.76
N GLU A 61 -4.20 5.57 -3.75
CA GLU A 61 -4.33 5.08 -2.37
C GLU A 61 -5.71 5.41 -1.81
N ALA A 62 -6.23 4.53 -0.95
CA ALA A 62 -7.47 4.80 -0.23
C ALA A 62 -7.25 5.84 0.88
N TYR A 63 -6.10 5.78 1.55
CA TYR A 63 -5.72 6.72 2.60
C TYR A 63 -4.27 7.15 2.43
N ILE A 64 -4.03 8.46 2.56
CA ILE A 64 -2.68 9.03 2.64
C ILE A 64 -2.60 9.77 3.96
N LEU A 65 -1.74 9.30 4.85
CA LEU A 65 -1.59 9.83 6.20
C LEU A 65 -0.19 10.45 6.33
N PRO A 66 -0.07 11.69 6.84
CA PRO A 66 1.23 12.39 6.81
C PRO A 66 2.29 11.79 7.73
N ASP A 67 1.91 11.22 8.88
CA ASP A 67 2.87 10.77 9.86
C ASP A 67 3.42 9.37 9.55
N PRO A 68 4.74 9.16 9.65
CA PRO A 68 5.37 7.86 9.36
C PRO A 68 5.24 6.89 10.54
N LEU A 69 4.00 6.58 10.90
CA LEU A 69 3.64 5.70 12.01
C LEU A 69 2.86 4.51 11.47
N SER A 70 2.52 3.55 12.34
CA SER A 70 1.58 2.50 11.94
C SER A 70 0.29 3.15 11.43
N PRO A 71 -0.45 2.49 10.51
CA PRO A 71 -1.67 3.10 9.95
C PRO A 71 -2.66 3.56 11.01
N HIS A 72 -2.88 2.78 12.06
CA HIS A 72 -3.80 3.11 13.15
C HIS A 72 -3.37 4.38 13.88
N GLU A 73 -2.10 4.49 14.24
CA GLU A 73 -1.57 5.68 14.92
C GLU A 73 -1.56 6.90 14.01
N ALA A 74 -1.16 6.73 12.76
CA ALA A 74 -1.16 7.82 11.79
C ALA A 74 -2.57 8.35 11.55
N ALA A 75 -3.56 7.46 11.48
CA ALA A 75 -4.96 7.84 11.35
C ALA A 75 -5.46 8.61 12.55
N LYS A 76 -5.13 8.16 13.77
CA LYS A 76 -5.50 8.87 15.01
C LYS A 76 -4.94 10.28 15.03
N ARG A 77 -3.69 10.46 14.64
CA ARG A 77 -3.07 11.79 14.58
C ARG A 77 -3.69 12.67 13.53
N ALA A 78 -4.18 12.10 12.43
CA ALA A 78 -4.90 12.83 11.41
C ALA A 78 -6.38 13.08 11.75
N GLY A 79 -6.85 12.55 12.88
CA GLY A 79 -8.24 12.74 13.33
C GLY A 79 -9.23 11.86 12.57
N ILE A 80 -8.79 10.73 12.02
CA ILE A 80 -9.65 9.82 11.24
C ILE A 80 -9.51 8.39 11.74
N ALA A 81 -10.45 7.53 11.34
CA ALA A 81 -10.38 6.09 11.52
C ALA A 81 -10.42 5.41 10.16
N ILE A 82 -9.57 4.40 9.97
CA ILE A 82 -9.54 3.65 8.71
C ILE A 82 -10.75 2.73 8.66
N ASP A 83 -11.55 2.90 7.62
CA ASP A 83 -12.73 2.07 7.36
C ASP A 83 -12.35 0.97 6.36
N MET A 84 -12.43 -0.30 6.80
CA MET A 84 -12.09 -1.44 5.95
C MET A 84 -12.98 -1.53 4.71
N ASN A 85 -14.19 -1.00 4.76
CA ASN A 85 -15.07 -0.98 3.61
C ASN A 85 -14.58 -0.07 2.48
N ARG A 86 -13.70 0.87 2.80
CA ARG A 86 -13.08 1.77 1.81
C ARG A 86 -11.80 1.19 1.23
N LEU A 87 -11.30 0.09 1.78
CA LEU A 87 -10.07 -0.56 1.32
C LEU A 87 -10.39 -1.56 0.21
N LYS A 88 -10.99 -1.07 -0.86
CA LYS A 88 -11.28 -1.84 -2.06
C LYS A 88 -10.45 -1.30 -3.22
N ALA A 89 -9.78 -2.20 -3.92
CA ALA A 89 -8.93 -1.84 -5.03
C ALA A 89 -9.74 -1.12 -6.12
N PRO A 90 -9.21 -0.02 -6.68
CA PRO A 90 -9.77 0.56 -7.88
C PRO A 90 -9.81 -0.44 -9.03
N ALA A 91 -10.64 -0.19 -10.02
CA ALA A 91 -10.77 -1.08 -11.17
C ALA A 91 -9.45 -1.20 -11.93
N CYS A 92 -9.07 -2.45 -12.20
CA CYS A 92 -7.87 -2.77 -12.98
C CYS A 92 -8.10 -4.10 -13.68
N ASP A 93 -7.82 -4.16 -14.96
CA ASP A 93 -8.00 -5.36 -15.78
C ASP A 93 -6.75 -6.26 -15.82
N ARG A 94 -5.74 -5.94 -15.03
CA ARG A 94 -4.48 -6.67 -14.92
C ARG A 94 -4.35 -7.27 -13.53
N PRO A 95 -3.44 -8.24 -13.35
CA PRO A 95 -3.09 -8.70 -11.99
C PRO A 95 -2.72 -7.51 -11.09
N LEU A 96 -3.00 -7.65 -9.81
CA LEU A 96 -2.81 -6.57 -8.85
C LEU A 96 -1.69 -6.89 -7.88
N ILE A 97 -0.76 -5.95 -7.73
CA ILE A 97 0.28 -6.00 -6.69
C ILE A 97 -0.17 -5.05 -5.59
N VAL A 98 -0.48 -5.60 -4.40
CA VAL A 98 -0.93 -4.82 -3.24
C VAL A 98 0.20 -4.77 -2.24
N GLU A 99 0.65 -3.57 -1.89
CA GLU A 99 1.67 -3.39 -0.85
C GLU A 99 1.00 -2.99 0.47
N GLY A 100 1.22 -3.81 1.50
CA GLY A 100 0.72 -3.52 2.85
C GLY A 100 1.55 -2.46 3.55
N ALA A 101 0.95 -1.80 4.53
CA ALA A 101 1.64 -0.85 5.39
C ALA A 101 2.07 -1.57 6.67
N GLY A 102 3.36 -1.87 6.79
CA GLY A 102 3.90 -2.64 7.91
C GLY A 102 3.70 -4.14 7.75
N GLY A 103 3.82 -4.88 8.85
CA GLY A 103 3.64 -6.33 8.86
C GLY A 103 2.17 -6.74 8.95
N LEU A 104 1.92 -8.05 8.89
CA LEU A 104 0.55 -8.59 8.88
C LEU A 104 -0.23 -8.27 10.16
N MET A 105 0.44 -8.12 11.28
CA MET A 105 -0.20 -7.85 12.58
C MET A 105 -0.21 -6.38 12.93
N VAL A 106 0.19 -5.50 12.01
CA VAL A 106 0.10 -4.05 12.23
C VAL A 106 -1.37 -3.63 12.19
N PRO A 107 -1.87 -2.89 13.20
CA PRO A 107 -3.27 -2.50 13.23
C PRO A 107 -3.59 -1.42 12.20
N LEU A 108 -4.74 -1.58 11.54
CA LEU A 108 -5.31 -0.59 10.64
C LEU A 108 -6.31 0.30 11.37
N ASN A 109 -7.07 -0.30 12.29
CA ASN A 109 -8.00 0.43 13.16
C ASN A 109 -8.18 -0.37 14.46
N ASP A 110 -9.14 0.01 15.32
CA ASP A 110 -9.37 -0.66 16.60
C ASP A 110 -9.77 -2.12 16.47
N ASN A 111 -10.26 -2.55 15.29
CA ASN A 111 -10.86 -3.86 15.08
C ASN A 111 -10.16 -4.70 13.98
N ALA A 112 -9.19 -4.15 13.27
CA ALA A 112 -8.60 -4.83 12.11
C ALA A 112 -7.09 -4.65 12.03
N PHE A 113 -6.42 -5.67 11.50
CA PHE A 113 -4.98 -5.66 11.23
C PHE A 113 -4.72 -5.76 9.73
N VAL A 114 -3.47 -5.55 9.32
CA VAL A 114 -3.07 -5.68 7.91
C VAL A 114 -3.40 -7.06 7.34
N ILE A 115 -3.31 -8.13 8.15
CA ILE A 115 -3.68 -9.49 7.70
C ILE A 115 -5.14 -9.57 7.21
N ASP A 116 -6.03 -8.77 7.78
CA ASP A 116 -7.44 -8.75 7.35
C ASP A 116 -7.58 -8.17 5.94
N LEU A 117 -6.71 -7.23 5.58
CA LEU A 117 -6.66 -6.67 4.24
C LEU A 117 -6.17 -7.70 3.22
N ALA A 118 -5.23 -8.57 3.62
CA ALA A 118 -4.66 -9.58 2.75
C ALA A 118 -5.64 -10.74 2.46
N ALA A 119 -6.64 -10.92 3.29
CA ALA A 119 -7.59 -12.03 3.16
C ALA A 119 -8.57 -11.88 1.98
#